data_fd6fdcdccbb79835e162cd299c966aa5
#
_entry.id   fd6fdcdccbb79835e162cd299c966aa5
#
_cell.length_a   1.000
_cell.length_b   1.000
_cell.length_c   1.000
_cell.angle_alpha   90.00
_cell.angle_beta   90.00
_cell.angle_gamma   90.00
#
_symmetry.space_group_name_H-M   'P 1'
#
loop_
_entity.id
_entity.type
_entity.pdbx_description
1 polymer ?
#
loop_
_entity_poly.entity_id
_entity_poly.type
_entity_poly.pdbx_seq_one_letter_code
_entity_poly.pdbx_strand_id
1 'polypeptide(L)'
;MGSPGAFRAWLSTSSESALARVTTGASAGRPLRLYDGTLVAADLGDLVDAGPRAAIDVDFKGVALKDTTAVWTGTLANGSDNPTRDCAGWTTRSGQTGSIGVQPKTNSQWTEGKVNEPCGASYRIYCVELAK
;
A
#
# COMPACT_ATOMS: atom_id res chain seq x y z
N MET A 1 23.23 -10.56 -5.94
CA MET A 1 21.80 -10.23 -5.98
C MET A 1 21.39 -9.88 -7.39
N GLY A 2 20.31 -10.46 -7.88
CA GLY A 2 19.78 -10.10 -9.18
C GLY A 2 19.19 -8.70 -9.20
N SER A 3 18.86 -8.22 -10.38
CA SER A 3 18.15 -6.97 -10.54
C SER A 3 16.79 -7.01 -9.82
N PRO A 4 16.31 -5.90 -9.25
CA PRO A 4 14.98 -5.88 -8.66
C PRO A 4 13.93 -6.15 -9.73
N GLY A 5 12.81 -6.71 -9.34
CA GLY A 5 11.65 -6.86 -10.20
C GLY A 5 10.99 -5.50 -10.44
N ALA A 6 9.94 -5.49 -11.24
CA ALA A 6 9.12 -4.32 -11.41
C ALA A 6 8.35 -4.05 -10.11
N PHE A 7 8.08 -2.78 -9.83
CA PHE A 7 7.31 -2.37 -8.67
C PHE A 7 5.98 -1.77 -9.10
N ARG A 8 4.95 -1.99 -8.30
CA ARG A 8 3.67 -1.32 -8.46
C ARG A 8 3.22 -0.73 -7.15
N ALA A 9 2.57 0.43 -7.23
CA ALA A 9 2.04 1.11 -6.07
C ALA A 9 0.79 0.39 -5.54
N TRP A 10 0.66 0.32 -4.23
CA TRP A 10 -0.56 -0.12 -3.56
C TRP A 10 -1.54 1.06 -3.53
N LEU A 11 -2.18 1.29 -4.66
CA LEU A 11 -3.15 2.39 -4.87
C LEU A 11 -4.34 1.85 -5.65
N SER A 12 -5.54 2.21 -5.22
CA SER A 12 -6.75 1.88 -5.95
C SER A 12 -7.29 3.08 -6.71
N THR A 13 -7.89 2.81 -7.85
CA THR A 13 -8.75 3.75 -8.56
C THR A 13 -10.10 3.09 -8.80
N SER A 14 -11.06 3.84 -9.30
CA SER A 14 -12.38 3.28 -9.64
C SER A 14 -12.32 2.20 -10.72
N SER A 15 -11.25 2.18 -11.51
CA SER A 15 -11.07 1.20 -12.59
C SER A 15 -10.17 0.03 -12.23
N GLU A 16 -9.39 0.13 -11.16
CA GLU A 16 -8.47 -0.94 -10.76
C GLU A 16 -8.18 -0.87 -9.27
N SER A 17 -8.49 -1.95 -8.54
CA SER A 17 -8.13 -2.04 -7.11
C SER A 17 -6.62 -2.22 -6.91
N ALA A 18 -6.14 -1.84 -5.74
CA ALA A 18 -4.73 -2.07 -5.38
C ALA A 18 -4.38 -3.55 -5.44
N LEU A 19 -5.27 -4.41 -4.93
CA LEU A 19 -5.04 -5.85 -4.95
C LEU A 19 -4.90 -6.37 -6.39
N ALA A 20 -5.80 -5.95 -7.29
CA ALA A 20 -5.72 -6.34 -8.69
C ALA A 20 -4.43 -5.83 -9.35
N ARG A 21 -4.04 -4.60 -9.04
CA ARG A 21 -2.84 -3.98 -9.60
C ARG A 21 -1.57 -4.75 -9.25
N VAL A 22 -1.45 -5.25 -8.01
CA VAL A 22 -0.25 -5.94 -7.55
C VAL A 22 -0.34 -7.46 -7.70
N THR A 23 -1.51 -8.00 -8.06
CA THR A 23 -1.68 -9.43 -8.28
C THR A 23 -1.46 -9.74 -9.75
N THR A 24 -0.26 -10.19 -10.13
CA THR A 24 0.05 -10.58 -11.50
C THR A 24 0.88 -11.86 -11.48
N GLY A 25 0.45 -12.86 -12.24
CA GLY A 25 1.18 -14.10 -12.35
C GLY A 25 1.51 -14.72 -11.00
N ALA A 26 2.77 -15.01 -10.77
CA ALA A 26 3.25 -15.65 -9.54
C ALA A 26 3.29 -14.72 -8.33
N SER A 27 3.05 -13.43 -8.48
CA SER A 27 3.17 -12.47 -7.38
C SER A 27 2.20 -12.77 -6.23
N ALA A 28 0.99 -13.25 -6.55
CA ALA A 28 -0.05 -13.48 -5.56
C ALA A 28 0.37 -14.47 -4.46
N GLY A 29 1.13 -15.50 -4.81
CA GLY A 29 1.54 -16.54 -3.88
C GLY A 29 2.89 -16.34 -3.21
N ARG A 30 3.52 -15.20 -3.45
CA ARG A 30 4.86 -14.93 -2.90
C ARG A 30 4.79 -14.30 -1.52
N PRO A 31 5.71 -14.65 -0.62
CA PRO A 31 5.84 -13.92 0.64
C PRO A 31 6.20 -12.46 0.37
N LEU A 32 5.60 -11.57 1.17
CA LEU A 32 5.91 -10.15 1.15
C LEU A 32 6.87 -9.84 2.28
N ARG A 33 8.00 -9.19 1.95
CA ARG A 33 9.03 -8.85 2.91
C ARG A 33 9.43 -7.39 2.79
N LEU A 34 9.86 -6.81 3.89
CA LEU A 34 10.51 -5.51 3.87
C LEU A 34 11.89 -5.63 3.21
N TYR A 35 12.48 -4.50 2.89
CA TYR A 35 13.81 -4.45 2.29
C TYR A 35 14.86 -5.19 3.14
N ASP A 36 14.69 -5.17 4.47
CA ASP A 36 15.60 -5.83 5.40
C ASP A 36 15.32 -7.34 5.58
N GLY A 37 14.34 -7.89 4.87
CA GLY A 37 13.99 -9.30 4.94
C GLY A 37 12.88 -9.65 5.92
N THR A 38 12.39 -8.70 6.70
CA THR A 38 11.31 -8.93 7.67
C THR A 38 10.04 -9.37 6.94
N LEU A 39 9.42 -10.47 7.40
CA LEU A 39 8.18 -10.97 6.80
C LEU A 39 7.01 -10.06 7.13
N VAL A 40 6.36 -9.55 6.11
CA VAL A 40 5.15 -8.73 6.24
C VAL A 40 3.89 -9.59 6.12
N ALA A 41 3.88 -10.50 5.17
CA ALA A 41 2.74 -11.40 4.95
C ALA A 41 3.21 -12.65 4.21
N ALA A 42 2.51 -13.75 4.40
CA ALA A 42 2.84 -14.99 3.69
C ALA A 42 2.54 -14.88 2.18
N ASP A 43 1.52 -14.11 1.84
CA ASP A 43 1.14 -13.79 0.47
C ASP A 43 0.17 -12.59 0.48
N LEU A 44 -0.31 -12.18 -0.69
CA LEU A 44 -1.24 -11.06 -0.77
C LEU A 44 -2.59 -11.37 -0.10
N GLY A 45 -3.04 -12.62 -0.13
CA GLY A 45 -4.26 -13.02 0.56
C GLY A 45 -4.16 -12.85 2.06
N ASP A 46 -3.02 -13.22 2.63
CA ASP A 46 -2.73 -13.03 4.06
C ASP A 46 -2.73 -11.54 4.42
N LEU A 47 -2.13 -10.72 3.57
CA LEU A 47 -2.06 -9.27 3.80
C LEU A 47 -3.45 -8.63 3.88
N VAL A 48 -4.35 -8.98 2.97
CA VAL A 48 -5.69 -8.36 2.93
C VAL A 48 -6.68 -9.02 3.88
N ASP A 49 -6.33 -10.16 4.47
CA ASP A 49 -7.16 -10.83 5.47
C ASP A 49 -6.86 -10.31 6.88
N ALA A 50 -5.59 -10.37 7.27
CA ALA A 50 -5.18 -10.09 8.64
C ALA A 50 -4.38 -8.78 8.81
N GLY A 51 -3.98 -8.16 7.72
CA GLY A 51 -3.04 -7.04 7.74
C GLY A 51 -1.60 -7.52 7.83
N PRO A 52 -0.64 -6.58 7.82
CA PRO A 52 0.77 -6.95 7.88
C PRO A 52 1.14 -7.54 9.24
N ARG A 53 1.97 -8.56 9.22
CA ARG A 53 2.49 -9.21 10.44
C ARG A 53 3.54 -8.35 11.13
N ALA A 54 4.17 -7.45 10.38
CA ALA A 54 5.13 -6.48 10.89
C ALA A 54 4.83 -5.14 10.25
N ALA A 55 5.11 -4.05 10.95
CA ALA A 55 4.90 -2.71 10.43
C ALA A 55 5.71 -2.49 9.15
N ILE A 56 5.10 -1.83 8.16
CA ILE A 56 5.80 -1.47 6.92
C ILE A 56 6.48 -0.13 7.17
N ASP A 57 7.61 -0.18 7.85
CA ASP A 57 8.28 1.00 8.39
C ASP A 57 9.71 1.21 7.86
N VAL A 58 10.01 0.61 6.71
CA VAL A 58 11.32 0.74 6.07
C VAL A 58 11.11 1.24 4.64
N ASP A 59 11.84 2.28 4.25
CA ASP A 59 11.73 2.80 2.90
C ASP A 59 12.53 1.94 1.90
N PHE A 60 12.47 2.33 0.62
CA PHE A 60 13.12 1.56 -0.45
C PHE A 60 14.66 1.59 -0.38
N LYS A 61 15.23 2.41 0.49
CA LYS A 61 16.68 2.46 0.74
C LYS A 61 17.07 1.64 1.96
N GLY A 62 16.08 1.01 2.62
CA GLY A 62 16.32 0.25 3.84
C GLY A 62 16.39 1.10 5.09
N VAL A 63 15.97 2.36 5.02
CA VAL A 63 15.99 3.28 6.17
C VAL A 63 14.70 3.19 6.95
N ALA A 64 14.80 3.00 8.26
CA ALA A 64 13.64 2.90 9.13
C ALA A 64 12.94 4.27 9.24
N LEU A 65 11.60 4.23 9.16
CA LEU A 65 10.76 5.40 9.39
C LEU A 65 10.46 5.49 10.88
N LYS A 66 10.83 6.60 11.50
CA LYS A 66 10.77 6.74 12.96
C LYS A 66 9.43 7.21 13.48
N ASP A 67 8.71 7.97 12.67
CA ASP A 67 7.45 8.59 13.09
C ASP A 67 6.25 7.94 12.40
N THR A 68 5.08 8.12 13.01
CA THR A 68 3.82 7.74 12.36
C THR A 68 3.68 8.49 11.05
N THR A 69 3.48 7.78 9.97
CA THR A 69 3.45 8.35 8.63
C THR A 69 2.16 7.96 7.93
N ALA A 70 1.54 8.92 7.25
CA ALA A 70 0.41 8.67 6.37
C ALA A 70 0.90 8.19 5.01
N VAL A 71 0.16 7.26 4.42
CA VAL A 71 0.50 6.65 3.13
C VAL A 71 -0.76 6.69 2.26
N TRP A 72 -0.67 7.25 1.07
CA TRP A 72 -1.79 7.24 0.13
C TRP A 72 -2.12 5.82 -0.29
N THR A 73 -3.39 5.41 -0.19
CA THR A 73 -3.82 4.07 -0.61
C THR A 73 -5.10 4.07 -1.44
N GLY A 74 -6.11 4.85 -1.06
CA GLY A 74 -7.41 4.76 -1.70
C GLY A 74 -8.03 3.37 -1.61
N THR A 75 -7.63 2.57 -0.62
CA THR A 75 -7.84 1.12 -0.62
C THR A 75 -8.41 0.65 0.70
N LEU A 76 -9.47 -0.12 0.64
CA LEU A 76 -10.06 -0.78 1.80
C LEU A 76 -9.16 -1.90 2.32
N ALA A 77 -9.45 -2.38 3.53
CA ALA A 77 -8.65 -3.42 4.17
C ALA A 77 -8.54 -4.70 3.33
N ASN A 78 -9.56 -5.02 2.56
CA ASN A 78 -9.58 -6.20 1.71
C ASN A 78 -8.90 -6.01 0.34
N GLY A 79 -8.28 -4.85 0.12
CA GLY A 79 -7.55 -4.58 -1.12
C GLY A 79 -8.37 -3.96 -2.25
N SER A 80 -9.68 -3.76 -2.04
CA SER A 80 -10.54 -3.16 -3.07
C SER A 80 -10.53 -1.63 -3.00
N ASP A 81 -11.02 -1.01 -4.06
CA ASP A 81 -11.14 0.45 -4.14
C ASP A 81 -12.04 0.99 -3.03
N ASN A 82 -11.62 2.10 -2.43
CA ASN A 82 -12.45 2.88 -1.52
C ASN A 82 -13.13 3.98 -2.37
N PRO A 83 -14.41 3.82 -2.72
CA PRO A 83 -15.05 4.70 -3.71
C PRO A 83 -14.98 6.18 -3.31
N THR A 84 -14.68 7.03 -4.29
CA THR A 84 -14.57 8.49 -4.14
C THR A 84 -13.47 8.96 -3.19
N ARG A 85 -12.53 8.08 -2.82
CA ARG A 85 -11.43 8.40 -1.90
C ARG A 85 -10.06 8.21 -2.56
N ASP A 86 -9.96 8.51 -3.84
CA ASP A 86 -8.76 8.29 -4.64
C ASP A 86 -8.26 9.55 -5.34
N CYS A 87 -8.63 10.74 -4.87
CA CYS A 87 -8.18 12.01 -5.43
C CYS A 87 -8.43 12.08 -6.95
N ALA A 88 -9.62 11.69 -7.39
CA ALA A 88 -10.00 11.62 -8.81
C ALA A 88 -9.01 10.76 -9.63
N GLY A 89 -8.73 9.55 -9.14
CA GLY A 89 -7.78 8.65 -9.77
C GLY A 89 -6.33 9.11 -9.63
N TRP A 90 -6.03 9.83 -8.53
CA TRP A 90 -4.72 10.39 -8.21
C TRP A 90 -4.28 11.49 -9.18
N THR A 91 -5.24 12.21 -9.75
CA THR A 91 -4.98 13.26 -10.74
C THR A 91 -5.18 14.67 -10.22
N THR A 92 -5.76 14.85 -9.03
CA THR A 92 -6.05 16.18 -8.49
C THR A 92 -5.36 16.43 -7.16
N ARG A 93 -5.07 17.69 -6.89
CA ARG A 93 -4.50 18.18 -5.63
C ARG A 93 -5.47 19.01 -4.82
N SER A 94 -6.67 19.28 -5.32
CA SER A 94 -7.62 20.17 -4.65
C SER A 94 -9.05 19.72 -4.88
N GLY A 95 -9.93 20.10 -3.97
CA GLY A 95 -11.37 19.85 -4.11
C GLY A 95 -11.80 18.41 -3.88
N GLN A 96 -10.86 17.52 -3.55
CA GLN A 96 -11.14 16.10 -3.35
C GLN A 96 -10.43 15.60 -2.10
N THR A 97 -10.82 14.42 -1.65
CA THR A 97 -10.16 13.74 -0.53
C THR A 97 -9.72 12.34 -0.98
N GLY A 98 -8.74 11.80 -0.27
CA GLY A 98 -8.26 10.46 -0.47
C GLY A 98 -8.19 9.69 0.84
N SER A 99 -8.17 8.38 0.76
CA SER A 99 -7.95 7.57 1.95
C SER A 99 -6.47 7.22 2.07
N ILE A 100 -6.03 7.11 3.32
CA ILE A 100 -4.65 6.79 3.66
C ILE A 100 -4.59 5.58 4.58
N GLY A 101 -3.47 4.88 4.50
CA GLY A 101 -3.04 3.98 5.55
C GLY A 101 -2.16 4.72 6.54
N VAL A 102 -2.02 4.16 7.72
CA VAL A 102 -1.18 4.71 8.78
C VAL A 102 -0.07 3.71 9.07
N GLN A 103 1.14 4.06 8.72
CA GLN A 103 2.32 3.32 9.13
C GLN A 103 2.66 3.82 10.56
N PRO A 104 2.94 3.01 11.54
CA PRO A 104 3.32 1.59 11.50
C PRO A 104 2.22 0.60 11.91
N LYS A 105 0.98 0.85 11.57
CA LYS A 105 -0.12 -0.03 11.97
C LYS A 105 -0.02 -1.42 11.32
N THR A 106 -0.41 -2.43 12.08
CA THR A 106 -0.44 -3.83 11.62
C THR A 106 -1.86 -4.40 11.55
N ASN A 107 -2.88 -3.57 11.84
CA ASN A 107 -4.29 -3.93 11.65
C ASN A 107 -4.79 -3.30 10.35
N SER A 108 -6.10 -3.31 10.12
CA SER A 108 -6.69 -2.75 8.89
C SER A 108 -6.29 -1.32 8.61
N GLN A 109 -5.86 -0.58 9.62
CA GLN A 109 -5.45 0.82 9.45
C GLN A 109 -4.16 0.99 8.65
N TRP A 110 -3.44 -0.08 8.35
CA TRP A 110 -2.26 0.01 7.50
C TRP A 110 -2.62 0.54 6.10
N THR A 111 -3.85 0.30 5.63
CA THR A 111 -4.32 0.74 4.31
C THR A 111 -5.62 1.55 4.39
N GLU A 112 -6.44 1.32 5.42
CA GLU A 112 -7.73 1.97 5.60
C GLU A 112 -7.74 2.69 6.96
N GLY A 113 -6.87 3.68 7.08
CA GLY A 113 -6.70 4.41 8.34
C GLY A 113 -7.57 5.65 8.47
N LYS A 114 -7.55 6.50 7.45
CA LYS A 114 -8.40 7.70 7.38
C LYS A 114 -8.91 7.87 5.96
N VAL A 115 -10.12 8.42 5.83
CA VAL A 115 -10.80 8.46 4.52
C VAL A 115 -10.99 9.86 3.95
N ASN A 116 -10.66 10.91 4.69
CA ASN A 116 -10.93 12.29 4.29
C ASN A 116 -9.67 13.16 4.31
N GLU A 117 -8.56 12.65 3.84
CA GLU A 117 -7.35 13.44 3.76
C GLU A 117 -7.36 14.32 2.52
N PRO A 118 -6.99 15.60 2.64
CA PRO A 118 -6.99 16.50 1.48
C PRO A 118 -5.93 16.09 0.47
N CYS A 119 -6.30 16.07 -0.80
CA CYS A 119 -5.44 15.57 -1.88
C CYS A 119 -4.19 16.43 -2.13
N GLY A 120 -4.14 17.63 -1.57
CA GLY A 120 -2.95 18.47 -1.65
C GLY A 120 -1.83 18.10 -0.69
N ALA A 121 -2.09 17.18 0.26
CA ALA A 121 -1.08 16.75 1.21
C ALA A 121 -0.02 15.88 0.53
N SER A 122 1.20 15.94 1.03
CA SER A 122 2.31 15.14 0.51
C SER A 122 2.54 13.94 1.42
N TYR A 123 2.17 12.77 0.95
CA TYR A 123 2.32 11.50 1.68
C TYR A 123 3.07 10.48 0.83
N ARG A 124 3.53 9.42 1.49
CA ARG A 124 4.23 8.30 0.85
C ARG A 124 3.25 7.37 0.15
N ILE A 125 3.78 6.41 -0.57
CA ILE A 125 3.01 5.28 -1.13
C ILE A 125 3.74 3.98 -0.76
N TYR A 126 2.97 2.90 -0.65
CA TYR A 126 3.56 1.56 -0.57
C TYR A 126 3.86 1.07 -1.98
N CYS A 127 4.99 0.44 -2.15
CA CYS A 127 5.36 -0.19 -3.43
C CYS A 127 5.56 -1.68 -3.21
N VAL A 128 4.96 -2.48 -4.09
CA VAL A 128 5.07 -3.94 -4.05
C VAL A 128 5.90 -4.39 -5.24
N GLU A 129 6.94 -5.18 -4.96
CA GLU A 129 7.75 -5.79 -6.02
C GLU A 129 7.00 -6.99 -6.60
N LEU A 130 6.86 -6.97 -7.90
CA LEU A 130 6.21 -8.07 -8.63
C LEU A 130 7.21 -9.22 -8.86
N ALA A 131 6.66 -10.40 -9.08
CA ALA A 131 7.48 -11.54 -9.48
C ALA A 131 8.18 -11.24 -10.81
N LYS A 132 9.43 -11.66 -10.90
CA LYS A 132 10.22 -11.51 -12.13
C LYS A 132 9.75 -12.49 -13.21
#